data_fac156653b55c2d2827401fca9be9095
#
_entry.id   fac156653b55c2d2827401fca9be9095
#
_cell.length_a   1.000
_cell.length_b   1.000
_cell.length_c   1.000
_cell.angle_alpha   90.00
_cell.angle_beta   90.00
_cell.angle_gamma   90.00
#
_symmetry.space_group_name_H-M   'P 1'
#
loop_
_entity.id
_entity.type
_entity.pdbx_description
1 polymer ?
#
loop_
_entity_poly.entity_id
_entity_poly.type
_entity_poly.pdbx_seq_one_letter_code
_entity_poly.pdbx_strand_id
1 'polypeptide(L)'
;MKKFPLLLISLFLLLATLPLRAQKEVGITVQKGVPMISVALPKPIFTSSNPEVVKTGNYIFAVLKEDLAFSLVFSEVPDGFYSFIRPLDPNQIFYKDWESIGAKVLVTTQVKEGTAGEIVYEMGVYDVKTEKMIFGKKYSGRSSIARTISHKAADAMMTAFGEKPIFTSKISFISNRDGNKEVYMMDYDGYNQVRLTDNTYIEMIPAISPDKNRISYTSYRSGRPDLYIQDLTTGRTKLLARGGTNYGAKWSHDGSELTYTSSRSGNAEIYTADGNGDGSKQITFHGSIDSSPDFSPNRQEIAFISDRGGSPQLYVMNRDGSNIRKISFEGHYNDSPAWSPDGESLMFVSRIENQFNIYLYNLRDQTVRKLTEGGRNENPSWSPDGRHIVFSSTIQGTAQLYIMDYNGRRLKKLTQSGTNTTPYWSK
;
A
#
# COMPACT_ATOMS: atom_id res chain seq x y z
N MET A 1 -87.68 -22.76 1.25
CA MET A 1 -86.69 -21.88 1.91
C MET A 1 -85.44 -22.70 2.14
N LYS A 2 -84.45 -22.61 1.27
CA LYS A 2 -83.21 -23.32 1.38
C LYS A 2 -82.07 -22.32 1.73
N LYS A 3 -81.47 -22.54 2.88
CA LYS A 3 -80.29 -21.75 3.35
C LYS A 3 -79.02 -22.25 2.63
N PHE A 4 -78.31 -21.32 2.00
CA PHE A 4 -76.96 -21.54 1.52
C PHE A 4 -75.92 -21.09 2.57
N PRO A 5 -74.84 -21.84 2.84
CA PRO A 5 -73.77 -21.37 3.71
C PRO A 5 -72.76 -20.59 2.91
N LEU A 6 -72.30 -19.46 3.44
CA LEU A 6 -71.19 -18.67 2.96
C LEU A 6 -69.87 -19.41 3.26
N LEU A 7 -69.11 -19.71 2.22
CA LEU A 7 -67.77 -20.25 2.35
C LEU A 7 -66.76 -19.07 2.41
N LEU A 8 -66.18 -18.82 3.59
CA LEU A 8 -65.08 -17.89 3.75
C LEU A 8 -63.79 -18.55 3.25
N ILE A 9 -63.26 -18.06 2.12
CA ILE A 9 -61.93 -18.44 1.64
C ILE A 9 -60.94 -17.48 2.30
N SER A 10 -60.22 -17.95 3.31
CA SER A 10 -59.06 -17.24 3.89
C SER A 10 -57.85 -17.44 2.99
N LEU A 11 -57.50 -16.35 2.27
CA LEU A 11 -56.29 -16.31 1.47
C LEU A 11 -55.09 -16.13 2.42
N PHE A 12 -54.37 -17.20 2.72
CA PHE A 12 -53.09 -17.17 3.39
C PHE A 12 -52.03 -16.62 2.41
N LEU A 13 -51.67 -15.34 2.55
CA LEU A 13 -50.47 -14.79 1.93
C LEU A 13 -49.26 -15.40 2.64
N LEU A 14 -48.62 -16.39 2.00
CA LEU A 14 -47.31 -16.88 2.38
C LEU A 14 -46.28 -15.79 1.99
N LEU A 15 -45.95 -14.90 2.93
CA LEU A 15 -44.74 -14.05 2.84
C LEU A 15 -43.55 -15.00 2.94
N ALA A 16 -43.00 -15.37 1.80
CA ALA A 16 -41.69 -16.00 1.74
C ALA A 16 -40.65 -14.97 2.18
N THR A 17 -40.29 -14.99 3.46
CA THR A 17 -39.09 -14.33 3.96
C THR A 17 -37.88 -15.06 3.39
N LEU A 18 -37.30 -14.51 2.31
CA LEU A 18 -35.98 -14.93 1.87
C LEU A 18 -35.02 -14.68 3.07
N PRO A 19 -34.24 -15.65 3.49
CA PRO A 19 -33.29 -15.43 4.56
C PRO A 19 -32.28 -14.40 4.05
N LEU A 20 -32.19 -13.24 4.72
CA LEU A 20 -31.03 -12.38 4.62
C LEU A 20 -29.81 -13.27 4.91
N ARG A 21 -28.99 -13.50 3.90
CA ARG A 21 -27.68 -14.13 4.10
C ARG A 21 -26.88 -13.18 4.97
N ALA A 22 -26.84 -13.45 6.26
CA ALA A 22 -25.88 -12.83 7.15
C ALA A 22 -24.48 -13.16 6.59
N GLN A 23 -23.70 -12.12 6.26
CA GLN A 23 -22.30 -12.29 5.97
C GLN A 23 -21.66 -12.94 7.21
N LYS A 24 -21.09 -14.12 7.03
CA LYS A 24 -20.39 -14.83 8.10
C LYS A 24 -19.17 -13.99 8.49
N GLU A 25 -19.16 -13.41 9.67
CA GLU A 25 -17.90 -12.99 10.30
C GLU A 25 -17.06 -14.26 10.48
N VAL A 26 -16.08 -14.41 9.62
CA VAL A 26 -15.13 -15.51 9.74
C VAL A 26 -14.08 -15.07 10.75
N GLY A 27 -14.14 -15.65 11.94
CA GLY A 27 -13.04 -15.64 12.88
C GLY A 27 -11.75 -16.06 12.17
N ILE A 28 -10.67 -15.33 12.42
CA ILE A 28 -9.32 -15.40 11.87
C ILE A 28 -9.00 -16.75 11.24
N THR A 29 -9.25 -16.92 9.95
CA THR A 29 -8.64 -17.99 9.18
C THR A 29 -7.26 -17.47 8.79
N VAL A 30 -6.24 -17.88 9.56
CA VAL A 30 -4.85 -17.75 9.11
C VAL A 30 -4.78 -18.50 7.79
N GLN A 31 -4.73 -17.78 6.67
CA GLN A 31 -4.23 -18.39 5.44
C GLN A 31 -2.92 -19.07 5.84
N LYS A 32 -2.73 -20.33 5.50
CA LYS A 32 -1.48 -21.06 5.74
C LYS A 32 -0.35 -20.17 5.27
N GLY A 33 0.35 -19.49 6.21
CA GLY A 33 1.44 -18.61 5.88
C GLY A 33 2.44 -19.41 5.07
N VAL A 34 2.82 -18.90 3.93
CA VAL A 34 4.03 -19.40 3.25
C VAL A 34 5.12 -19.38 4.31
N PRO A 35 5.78 -20.53 4.61
CA PRO A 35 6.81 -20.55 5.65
C PRO A 35 7.89 -19.55 5.29
N MET A 36 8.16 -18.59 6.18
CA MET A 36 9.21 -17.60 5.99
C MET A 36 10.55 -18.31 5.75
N ILE A 37 11.37 -17.71 4.90
CA ILE A 37 12.70 -18.20 4.57
C ILE A 37 13.64 -17.83 5.73
N SER A 38 14.22 -18.83 6.38
CA SER A 38 15.18 -18.62 7.47
C SER A 38 16.50 -18.09 6.92
N VAL A 39 16.89 -16.87 7.34
CA VAL A 39 18.07 -16.16 6.85
C VAL A 39 19.07 -15.92 7.99
N ALA A 40 20.31 -16.35 7.82
CA ALA A 40 21.42 -15.95 8.67
C ALA A 40 22.03 -14.64 8.15
N LEU A 41 22.16 -13.67 9.06
CA LEU A 41 22.71 -12.33 8.82
C LEU A 41 23.85 -12.04 9.82
N PRO A 42 25.03 -12.67 9.66
CA PRO A 42 26.16 -12.37 10.53
C PRO A 42 26.62 -10.91 10.33
N LYS A 43 27.27 -10.37 11.39
CA LYS A 43 27.80 -8.98 11.36
C LYS A 43 28.69 -8.74 10.15
N PRO A 44 28.70 -7.52 9.60
CA PRO A 44 29.56 -7.16 8.48
C PRO A 44 31.04 -7.34 8.79
N ILE A 45 31.80 -7.75 7.77
CA ILE A 45 33.26 -7.82 7.81
C ILE A 45 33.79 -6.48 7.29
N PHE A 46 34.61 -5.81 8.12
CA PHE A 46 35.20 -4.53 7.77
C PHE A 46 36.65 -4.72 7.35
N THR A 47 37.04 -4.14 6.20
CA THR A 47 38.45 -4.09 5.75
C THR A 47 39.08 -2.70 5.93
N SER A 48 38.31 -1.75 6.49
CA SER A 48 38.78 -0.41 6.85
C SER A 48 38.60 -0.20 8.37
N SER A 49 39.56 0.47 8.98
CA SER A 49 39.48 0.93 10.39
C SER A 49 38.94 2.37 10.52
N ASN A 50 38.57 3.01 9.40
CA ASN A 50 37.99 4.35 9.41
C ASN A 50 36.65 4.35 10.18
N PRO A 51 36.54 5.10 11.29
CA PRO A 51 35.34 5.07 12.14
C PRO A 51 34.05 5.43 11.40
N GLU A 52 34.11 6.36 10.42
CA GLU A 52 32.92 6.75 9.64
C GLU A 52 32.47 5.61 8.70
N VAL A 53 33.41 4.87 8.10
CA VAL A 53 33.12 3.69 7.28
C VAL A 53 32.47 2.59 8.14
N VAL A 54 33.02 2.33 9.32
CA VAL A 54 32.49 1.33 10.26
C VAL A 54 31.09 1.72 10.74
N LYS A 55 30.91 2.96 11.14
CA LYS A 55 29.60 3.49 11.58
C LYS A 55 28.56 3.38 10.49
N THR A 56 28.88 3.80 9.27
CA THR A 56 27.93 3.78 8.15
C THR A 56 27.64 2.37 7.68
N GLY A 57 28.65 1.47 7.63
CA GLY A 57 28.41 0.06 7.31
C GLY A 57 27.51 -0.65 8.31
N ASN A 58 27.69 -0.39 9.60
CA ASN A 58 26.78 -0.91 10.64
C ASN A 58 25.37 -0.34 10.49
N TYR A 59 25.22 0.94 10.12
CA TYR A 59 23.91 1.54 9.88
C TYR A 59 23.21 0.90 8.68
N ILE A 60 23.91 0.68 7.54
CA ILE A 60 23.37 -0.03 6.37
C ILE A 60 22.89 -1.41 6.78
N PHE A 61 23.68 -2.13 7.54
CA PHE A 61 23.37 -3.48 7.99
C PHE A 61 22.14 -3.51 8.91
N ALA A 62 22.04 -2.59 9.86
CA ALA A 62 20.90 -2.49 10.77
C ALA A 62 19.58 -2.23 10.00
N VAL A 63 19.60 -1.30 9.04
CA VAL A 63 18.44 -1.02 8.18
C VAL A 63 18.10 -2.23 7.31
N LEU A 64 19.09 -2.97 6.78
CA LEU A 64 18.84 -4.20 6.02
C LEU A 64 18.11 -5.26 6.86
N LYS A 65 18.53 -5.44 8.13
CA LYS A 65 17.85 -6.37 9.06
C LYS A 65 16.39 -5.95 9.28
N GLU A 66 16.14 -4.64 9.51
CA GLU A 66 14.79 -4.11 9.66
C GLU A 66 13.93 -4.33 8.42
N ASP A 67 14.47 -4.06 7.22
CA ASP A 67 13.81 -4.26 5.94
C ASP A 67 13.40 -5.74 5.75
N LEU A 68 14.34 -6.67 5.95
CA LEU A 68 14.07 -8.10 5.79
C LEU A 68 13.03 -8.61 6.81
N ALA A 69 13.10 -8.15 8.06
CA ALA A 69 12.09 -8.48 9.07
C ALA A 69 10.70 -7.89 8.72
N PHE A 70 10.67 -6.70 8.13
CA PHE A 70 9.43 -6.06 7.67
C PHE A 70 8.81 -6.82 6.49
N SER A 71 9.59 -7.45 5.62
CA SER A 71 9.12 -8.09 4.38
C SER A 71 8.03 -9.15 4.57
N LEU A 72 7.94 -9.79 5.73
CA LEU A 72 7.11 -10.98 5.99
C LEU A 72 7.48 -12.20 5.11
N VAL A 73 8.61 -12.12 4.39
CA VAL A 73 9.17 -13.19 3.55
C VAL A 73 10.28 -13.91 4.29
N PHE A 74 11.10 -13.15 5.02
CA PHE A 74 12.28 -13.66 5.70
C PHE A 74 12.09 -13.69 7.22
N SER A 75 12.64 -14.74 7.85
CA SER A 75 12.79 -14.83 9.30
C SER A 75 14.28 -14.90 9.63
N GLU A 76 14.76 -14.00 10.48
CA GLU A 76 16.16 -13.99 10.86
C GLU A 76 16.46 -15.16 11.82
N VAL A 77 17.60 -15.83 11.60
CA VAL A 77 18.20 -16.73 12.61
C VAL A 77 18.73 -15.86 13.74
N PRO A 78 18.28 -16.07 15.00
CA PRO A 78 18.70 -15.22 16.12
C PRO A 78 20.23 -15.20 16.30
N ASP A 79 20.78 -14.00 16.54
CA ASP A 79 22.24 -13.77 16.68
C ASP A 79 22.91 -14.69 17.72
N GLY A 80 22.17 -15.10 18.77
CA GLY A 80 22.67 -16.01 19.80
C GLY A 80 23.13 -17.38 19.28
N PHE A 81 22.55 -17.84 18.17
CA PHE A 81 22.94 -19.11 17.57
C PHE A 81 24.32 -19.07 16.90
N TYR A 82 24.81 -17.88 16.52
CA TYR A 82 26.12 -17.73 15.87
C TYR A 82 27.29 -18.05 16.80
N SER A 83 27.07 -18.05 18.11
CA SER A 83 28.08 -18.46 19.11
C SER A 83 28.34 -19.98 19.11
N PHE A 84 27.46 -20.78 18.51
CA PHE A 84 27.60 -22.25 18.46
C PHE A 84 28.29 -22.75 17.19
N ILE A 85 28.64 -21.85 16.27
CA ILE A 85 29.28 -22.18 15.00
C ILE A 85 30.57 -21.40 14.82
N ARG A 86 31.38 -21.83 13.86
CA ARG A 86 32.62 -21.12 13.49
C ARG A 86 32.29 -19.70 13.02
N PRO A 87 33.11 -18.70 13.40
CA PRO A 87 32.97 -17.36 12.83
C PRO A 87 33.02 -17.40 11.32
N LEU A 88 32.27 -16.47 10.67
CA LEU A 88 32.27 -16.36 9.22
C LEU A 88 33.67 -16.00 8.72
N ASP A 89 34.24 -16.88 7.87
CA ASP A 89 35.46 -16.60 7.11
C ASP A 89 35.04 -16.11 5.70
N PRO A 90 35.47 -14.92 5.28
CA PRO A 90 35.15 -14.40 3.94
C PRO A 90 35.72 -15.22 2.79
N ASN A 91 36.78 -16.04 3.08
CA ASN A 91 37.46 -16.86 2.08
C ASN A 91 36.92 -18.29 2.02
N GLN A 92 36.24 -18.76 3.08
CA GLN A 92 35.75 -20.14 3.16
C GLN A 92 34.47 -20.22 3.98
N ILE A 93 33.35 -20.52 3.32
CA ILE A 93 32.06 -20.71 3.98
C ILE A 93 31.90 -22.18 4.38
N PHE A 94 31.68 -22.43 5.66
CA PHE A 94 31.37 -23.75 6.20
C PHE A 94 29.85 -23.95 6.27
N TYR A 95 29.21 -24.29 5.17
CA TYR A 95 27.76 -24.31 5.02
C TYR A 95 27.04 -25.19 6.04
N LYS A 96 27.63 -26.33 6.43
CA LYS A 96 27.04 -27.23 7.44
C LYS A 96 26.88 -26.58 8.82
N ASP A 97 27.72 -25.62 9.16
CA ASP A 97 27.58 -24.86 10.41
C ASP A 97 26.32 -24.02 10.35
N TRP A 98 26.07 -23.31 9.24
CA TRP A 98 24.89 -22.50 9.03
C TRP A 98 23.61 -23.34 8.93
N GLU A 99 23.68 -24.53 8.30
CA GLU A 99 22.58 -25.48 8.25
C GLU A 99 22.22 -25.98 9.66
N SER A 100 23.21 -26.25 10.52
CA SER A 100 23.00 -26.74 11.88
C SER A 100 22.21 -25.81 12.79
N ILE A 101 22.26 -24.50 12.53
CA ILE A 101 21.48 -23.46 13.23
C ILE A 101 20.17 -23.10 12.52
N GLY A 102 19.78 -23.86 11.50
CA GLY A 102 18.52 -23.75 10.80
C GLY A 102 18.47 -22.67 9.71
N ALA A 103 19.60 -22.11 9.28
CA ALA A 103 19.64 -21.18 8.18
C ALA A 103 19.39 -21.90 6.84
N LYS A 104 18.47 -21.38 6.03
CA LYS A 104 18.28 -21.77 4.63
C LYS A 104 19.09 -20.89 3.69
N VAL A 105 19.24 -19.63 4.06
CA VAL A 105 19.97 -18.60 3.32
C VAL A 105 21.01 -17.98 4.23
N LEU A 106 22.22 -17.78 3.72
CA LEU A 106 23.27 -17.01 4.36
C LEU A 106 23.50 -15.72 3.58
N VAL A 107 23.49 -14.58 4.26
CA VAL A 107 23.84 -13.28 3.69
C VAL A 107 25.17 -12.84 4.30
N THR A 108 26.21 -12.76 3.49
CA THR A 108 27.50 -12.20 3.90
C THR A 108 27.59 -10.74 3.48
N THR A 109 28.18 -9.90 4.31
CA THR A 109 28.38 -8.49 4.01
C THR A 109 29.82 -8.08 4.29
N GLN A 110 30.45 -7.37 3.32
CA GLN A 110 31.76 -6.77 3.47
C GLN A 110 31.65 -5.26 3.26
N VAL A 111 32.35 -4.50 4.11
CA VAL A 111 32.35 -3.04 4.04
C VAL A 111 33.79 -2.56 3.87
N LYS A 112 34.03 -1.79 2.82
CA LYS A 112 35.34 -1.27 2.41
C LYS A 112 35.26 0.24 2.27
N GLU A 113 36.38 0.89 2.42
CA GLU A 113 36.56 2.29 2.04
C GLU A 113 36.69 2.39 0.52
N GLY A 114 35.90 3.25 -0.09
CA GLY A 114 35.98 3.56 -1.51
C GLY A 114 36.80 4.83 -1.77
N THR A 115 36.78 5.28 -3.01
CA THR A 115 37.44 6.53 -3.41
C THR A 115 36.67 7.75 -2.89
N ALA A 116 37.40 8.84 -2.58
CA ALA A 116 36.79 10.14 -2.19
C ALA A 116 35.79 10.07 -1.00
N GLY A 117 36.05 9.20 -0.01
CA GLY A 117 35.21 9.05 1.19
C GLY A 117 33.90 8.31 0.95
N GLU A 118 33.81 7.57 -0.14
CA GLU A 118 32.70 6.65 -0.39
C GLU A 118 32.84 5.37 0.44
N ILE A 119 31.73 4.73 0.66
CA ILE A 119 31.65 3.39 1.24
C ILE A 119 31.31 2.41 0.15
N VAL A 120 32.01 1.28 0.14
CA VAL A 120 31.70 0.14 -0.71
C VAL A 120 31.07 -0.93 0.18
N TYR A 121 29.82 -1.30 -0.11
CA TYR A 121 29.07 -2.34 0.58
C TYR A 121 28.86 -3.51 -0.39
N GLU A 122 29.49 -4.63 -0.10
CA GLU A 122 29.41 -5.85 -0.90
C GLU A 122 28.56 -6.88 -0.15
N MET A 123 27.55 -7.43 -0.82
CA MET A 123 26.65 -8.43 -0.26
C MET A 123 26.69 -9.69 -1.12
N GLY A 124 26.90 -10.83 -0.48
CA GLY A 124 26.77 -12.16 -1.07
C GLY A 124 25.61 -12.92 -0.44
N VAL A 125 24.78 -13.56 -1.24
CA VAL A 125 23.63 -14.34 -0.80
C VAL A 125 23.80 -15.77 -1.27
N TYR A 126 23.70 -16.72 -0.35
CA TYR A 126 24.01 -18.13 -0.59
C TYR A 126 22.86 -19.02 -0.14
N ASP A 127 22.57 -20.02 -0.94
CA ASP A 127 21.72 -21.15 -0.53
C ASP A 127 22.56 -22.12 0.29
N VAL A 128 22.20 -22.30 1.54
CA VAL A 128 22.97 -23.09 2.51
C VAL A 128 22.96 -24.57 2.15
N LYS A 129 21.83 -25.09 1.66
CA LYS A 129 21.64 -26.51 1.33
C LYS A 129 22.42 -26.91 0.06
N THR A 130 22.37 -26.08 -0.96
CA THR A 130 23.06 -26.36 -2.25
C THR A 130 24.49 -25.88 -2.28
N GLU A 131 24.92 -25.13 -1.26
CA GLU A 131 26.27 -24.56 -1.12
C GLU A 131 26.64 -23.61 -2.28
N LYS A 132 25.63 -22.93 -2.87
CA LYS A 132 25.79 -22.09 -4.03
C LYS A 132 25.43 -20.64 -3.74
N MET A 133 26.19 -19.73 -4.37
CA MET A 133 25.80 -18.34 -4.40
C MET A 133 24.54 -18.15 -5.26
N ILE A 134 23.49 -17.56 -4.67
CA ILE A 134 22.27 -17.16 -5.38
C ILE A 134 22.57 -15.89 -6.19
N PHE A 135 23.15 -14.87 -5.53
CA PHE A 135 23.65 -13.67 -6.19
C PHE A 135 24.65 -12.91 -5.31
N GLY A 136 25.40 -12.00 -5.94
CA GLY A 136 26.22 -11.01 -5.27
C GLY A 136 25.90 -9.61 -5.79
N LYS A 137 25.95 -8.60 -4.92
CA LYS A 137 25.74 -7.19 -5.25
C LYS A 137 26.78 -6.31 -4.58
N LYS A 138 27.20 -5.30 -5.31
CA LYS A 138 28.10 -4.25 -4.83
C LYS A 138 27.41 -2.90 -4.95
N TYR A 139 27.43 -2.15 -3.88
CA TYR A 139 26.90 -0.79 -3.80
C TYR A 139 28.02 0.15 -3.38
N SER A 140 28.05 1.37 -3.91
CA SER A 140 28.97 2.40 -3.48
C SER A 140 28.27 3.75 -3.35
N GLY A 141 28.75 4.58 -2.45
CA GLY A 141 28.24 5.92 -2.25
C GLY A 141 28.68 6.53 -0.94
N ARG A 142 28.29 7.79 -0.73
CA ARG A 142 28.56 8.51 0.52
C ARG A 142 27.59 8.07 1.63
N SER A 143 27.92 8.37 2.88
CA SER A 143 27.08 8.09 4.06
C SER A 143 25.65 8.64 3.94
N SER A 144 25.45 9.74 3.20
CA SER A 144 24.14 10.35 2.95
C SER A 144 23.14 9.43 2.22
N ILE A 145 23.62 8.45 1.45
CA ILE A 145 22.77 7.47 0.74
C ILE A 145 22.77 6.09 1.39
N ALA A 146 23.30 5.95 2.61
CA ALA A 146 23.42 4.68 3.31
C ALA A 146 22.09 3.91 3.38
N ARG A 147 20.99 4.62 3.72
CA ARG A 147 19.65 4.04 3.78
C ARG A 147 19.16 3.56 2.41
N THR A 148 19.41 4.33 1.35
CA THR A 148 19.11 3.91 -0.03
C THR A 148 19.87 2.65 -0.43
N ILE A 149 21.13 2.51 -0.01
CA ILE A 149 21.93 1.30 -0.25
C ILE A 149 21.26 0.10 0.41
N SER A 150 20.86 0.22 1.68
CA SER A 150 20.15 -0.83 2.40
C SER A 150 18.86 -1.26 1.71
N HIS A 151 17.99 -0.31 1.40
CA HIS A 151 16.71 -0.59 0.72
C HIS A 151 16.91 -1.27 -0.64
N LYS A 152 17.93 -0.86 -1.42
CA LYS A 152 18.28 -1.53 -2.68
C LYS A 152 18.80 -2.95 -2.46
N ALA A 153 19.54 -3.19 -1.38
CA ALA A 153 20.03 -4.51 -1.02
C ALA A 153 18.85 -5.43 -0.62
N ALA A 154 17.93 -4.93 0.18
CA ALA A 154 16.72 -5.64 0.57
C ALA A 154 15.80 -5.92 -0.64
N ASP A 155 15.60 -4.96 -1.55
CA ASP A 155 14.84 -5.15 -2.79
C ASP A 155 15.49 -6.20 -3.71
N ALA A 156 16.85 -6.28 -3.75
CA ALA A 156 17.54 -7.31 -4.47
C ALA A 156 17.30 -8.70 -3.87
N MET A 157 17.21 -8.80 -2.53
CA MET A 157 16.79 -10.03 -1.84
C MET A 157 15.38 -10.41 -2.26
N MET A 158 14.39 -9.51 -2.14
CA MET A 158 13.00 -9.78 -2.55
C MET A 158 12.94 -10.33 -3.98
N THR A 159 13.57 -9.63 -4.92
CA THR A 159 13.58 -10.01 -6.35
C THR A 159 14.22 -11.39 -6.58
N ALA A 160 15.31 -11.70 -5.90
CA ALA A 160 16.02 -13.00 -6.06
C ALA A 160 15.19 -14.20 -5.59
N PHE A 161 14.23 -13.96 -4.69
CA PHE A 161 13.29 -14.97 -4.20
C PHE A 161 11.90 -14.90 -4.87
N GLY A 162 11.80 -14.18 -5.99
CA GLY A 162 10.55 -14.09 -6.79
C GLY A 162 9.50 -13.14 -6.21
N GLU A 163 9.87 -12.32 -5.25
CA GLU A 163 8.98 -11.39 -4.56
C GLU A 163 9.07 -9.98 -5.14
N LYS A 164 7.99 -9.22 -5.02
CA LYS A 164 7.98 -7.82 -5.46
C LYS A 164 8.81 -6.94 -4.52
N PRO A 165 9.69 -6.08 -5.05
CA PRO A 165 10.46 -5.11 -4.26
C PRO A 165 9.54 -4.04 -3.68
N ILE A 166 9.75 -3.65 -2.41
CA ILE A 166 8.93 -2.66 -1.70
C ILE A 166 9.76 -1.58 -0.99
N PHE A 167 11.05 -1.84 -0.72
CA PHE A 167 11.85 -0.98 0.17
C PHE A 167 12.26 0.34 -0.48
N THR A 168 12.35 0.38 -1.81
CA THR A 168 12.55 1.64 -2.56
C THR A 168 11.24 2.30 -3.00
N SER A 169 10.08 1.78 -2.58
CA SER A 169 8.79 2.40 -2.84
C SER A 169 8.58 3.67 -2.02
N LYS A 170 7.62 4.51 -2.42
CA LYS A 170 7.33 5.80 -1.80
C LYS A 170 5.87 5.88 -1.37
N ILE A 171 5.62 6.66 -0.34
CA ILE A 171 4.28 7.01 0.13
C ILE A 171 4.11 8.51 -0.03
N SER A 172 3.11 8.93 -0.82
CA SER A 172 2.66 10.33 -0.86
C SER A 172 1.54 10.56 0.15
N PHE A 173 1.43 11.76 0.69
CA PHE A 173 0.41 12.09 1.70
C PHE A 173 0.22 13.61 1.80
N ILE A 174 -0.83 14.02 2.50
CA ILE A 174 -1.08 15.41 2.87
C ILE A 174 -0.66 15.66 4.30
N SER A 175 0.03 16.77 4.51
CA SER A 175 0.42 17.26 5.84
C SER A 175 0.20 18.77 5.96
N ASN A 176 -0.24 19.22 7.14
CA ASN A 176 -0.34 20.63 7.48
C ASN A 176 0.74 21.08 8.47
N ARG A 177 1.82 20.32 8.64
CA ARG A 177 2.88 20.56 9.62
C ARG A 177 3.57 21.91 9.46
N ASP A 178 3.61 22.44 8.24
CA ASP A 178 4.22 23.74 7.90
C ASP A 178 3.16 24.83 7.67
N GLY A 179 1.93 24.66 8.24
CA GLY A 179 0.85 25.63 8.23
C GLY A 179 -0.29 25.27 7.29
N ASN A 180 -0.06 25.18 5.98
CA ASN A 180 -1.06 24.81 5.00
C ASN A 180 -1.06 23.30 4.71
N LYS A 181 -2.14 22.80 4.09
CA LYS A 181 -2.22 21.42 3.59
C LYS A 181 -1.43 21.30 2.29
N GLU A 182 -0.32 20.59 2.35
CA GLU A 182 0.59 20.39 1.24
C GLU A 182 0.85 18.93 0.96
N VAL A 183 1.29 18.63 -0.26
CA VAL A 183 1.71 17.30 -0.67
C VAL A 183 3.11 17.01 -0.15
N TYR A 184 3.25 15.88 0.51
CA TYR A 184 4.52 15.32 0.98
C TYR A 184 4.75 13.95 0.37
N MET A 185 5.99 13.52 0.37
CA MET A 185 6.43 12.18 0.02
C MET A 185 7.44 11.69 1.06
N MET A 186 7.43 10.39 1.34
CA MET A 186 8.38 9.73 2.24
C MET A 186 8.76 8.33 1.73
N ASP A 187 9.82 7.76 2.32
CA ASP A 187 10.13 6.35 2.15
C ASP A 187 9.04 5.48 2.82
N TYR A 188 8.98 4.21 2.43
CA TYR A 188 7.95 3.27 2.92
C TYR A 188 7.89 3.17 4.45
N ASP A 189 8.98 3.40 5.13
CA ASP A 189 9.17 3.24 6.58
C ASP A 189 9.02 4.54 7.40
N GLY A 190 8.67 5.66 6.71
CA GLY A 190 8.43 6.97 7.30
C GLY A 190 9.61 7.93 7.30
N TYR A 191 10.78 7.52 6.76
CA TYR A 191 11.95 8.38 6.63
C TYR A 191 11.92 9.25 5.38
N ASN A 192 12.87 10.18 5.27
CA ASN A 192 13.06 11.06 4.11
C ASN A 192 11.78 11.79 3.68
N GLN A 193 11.07 12.38 4.66
CA GLN A 193 9.85 13.15 4.40
C GLN A 193 10.19 14.47 3.71
N VAL A 194 9.74 14.61 2.47
CA VAL A 194 10.00 15.78 1.62
C VAL A 194 8.67 16.44 1.24
N ARG A 195 8.59 17.78 1.41
CA ARG A 195 7.49 18.60 0.92
C ARG A 195 7.62 18.79 -0.59
N LEU A 196 6.56 18.48 -1.34
CA LEU A 196 6.54 18.56 -2.81
C LEU A 196 5.82 19.81 -3.33
N THR A 197 4.87 20.35 -2.55
CA THR A 197 4.17 21.59 -2.88
C THR A 197 4.42 22.62 -1.78
N ASP A 198 4.57 23.90 -2.16
CA ASP A 198 4.81 25.01 -1.25
C ASP A 198 4.05 26.24 -1.77
N ASN A 199 2.81 26.39 -1.30
CA ASN A 199 1.93 27.45 -1.76
C ASN A 199 0.88 27.82 -0.71
N THR A 200 0.01 28.77 -1.02
CA THR A 200 -1.05 29.25 -0.10
C THR A 200 -2.39 28.56 -0.32
N TYR A 201 -2.47 27.63 -1.27
CA TYR A 201 -3.69 26.89 -1.60
C TYR A 201 -3.74 25.57 -0.86
N ILE A 202 -4.93 24.99 -0.75
CA ILE A 202 -5.12 23.66 -0.17
C ILE A 202 -4.83 22.63 -1.25
N GLU A 203 -3.96 21.69 -0.92
CA GLU A 203 -3.70 20.49 -1.70
C GLU A 203 -4.31 19.25 -1.03
N MET A 204 -4.81 18.29 -1.82
CA MET A 204 -5.53 17.12 -1.30
C MET A 204 -5.29 15.87 -2.17
N ILE A 205 -5.46 14.71 -1.56
CA ILE A 205 -5.57 13.38 -2.19
C ILE A 205 -4.47 13.14 -3.24
N PRO A 206 -3.19 13.10 -2.81
CA PRO A 206 -2.09 12.85 -3.72
C PRO A 206 -2.04 11.36 -4.09
N ALA A 207 -1.59 11.06 -5.32
CA ALA A 207 -1.24 9.72 -5.74
C ALA A 207 0.03 9.75 -6.60
N ILE A 208 1.05 9.03 -6.16
CA ILE A 208 2.32 8.89 -6.88
C ILE A 208 2.20 7.81 -7.95
N SER A 209 2.76 8.04 -9.14
CA SER A 209 2.79 7.06 -10.21
C SER A 209 3.67 5.85 -9.87
N PRO A 210 3.43 4.66 -10.47
CA PRO A 210 4.22 3.46 -10.21
C PRO A 210 5.72 3.62 -10.52
N ASP A 211 6.05 4.42 -11.54
CA ASP A 211 7.44 4.76 -11.90
C ASP A 211 8.10 5.79 -10.97
N LYS A 212 7.31 6.36 -10.04
CA LYS A 212 7.74 7.39 -9.06
C LYS A 212 8.21 8.70 -9.68
N ASN A 213 7.93 8.95 -10.97
CA ASN A 213 8.33 10.15 -11.68
C ASN A 213 7.24 11.23 -11.69
N ARG A 214 6.00 10.87 -11.42
CA ARG A 214 4.85 11.78 -11.45
C ARG A 214 4.00 11.64 -10.20
N ILE A 215 3.31 12.72 -9.84
CA ILE A 215 2.32 12.73 -8.78
C ILE A 215 1.08 13.49 -9.24
N SER A 216 -0.10 12.92 -9.02
CA SER A 216 -1.37 13.61 -9.20
C SER A 216 -1.87 14.11 -7.85
N TYR A 217 -2.56 15.24 -7.83
CA TYR A 217 -3.19 15.80 -6.64
C TYR A 217 -4.30 16.77 -7.01
N THR A 218 -5.24 16.96 -6.09
CA THR A 218 -6.27 18.00 -6.18
C THR A 218 -5.75 19.29 -5.58
N SER A 219 -5.89 20.41 -6.30
CA SER A 219 -5.45 21.74 -5.86
C SER A 219 -6.57 22.76 -5.95
N TYR A 220 -6.66 23.64 -4.94
CA TYR A 220 -7.59 24.77 -4.91
C TYR A 220 -6.98 26.06 -5.48
N ARG A 221 -5.86 26.00 -6.22
CA ARG A 221 -5.19 27.19 -6.78
C ARG A 221 -6.04 28.02 -7.76
N SER A 222 -7.08 27.43 -8.34
CA SER A 222 -8.05 28.11 -9.22
C SER A 222 -9.30 28.61 -8.48
N GLY A 223 -9.35 28.50 -7.13
CA GLY A 223 -10.51 28.80 -6.30
C GLY A 223 -11.52 27.64 -6.21
N ARG A 224 -11.28 26.53 -6.90
CA ARG A 224 -12.08 25.30 -6.88
C ARG A 224 -11.17 24.07 -6.99
N PRO A 225 -11.66 22.87 -6.63
CA PRO A 225 -10.84 21.66 -6.72
C PRO A 225 -10.66 21.24 -8.19
N ASP A 226 -9.48 21.47 -8.71
CA ASP A 226 -9.02 20.99 -10.02
C ASP A 226 -7.91 19.95 -9.80
N LEU A 227 -7.79 18.98 -10.73
CA LEU A 227 -6.77 17.94 -10.70
C LEU A 227 -5.53 18.34 -11.51
N TYR A 228 -4.37 18.08 -10.94
CA TYR A 228 -3.06 18.34 -11.53
C TYR A 228 -2.18 17.09 -11.52
N ILE A 229 -1.26 17.03 -12.47
CA ILE A 229 -0.15 16.09 -12.50
C ILE A 229 1.13 16.90 -12.47
N GLN A 230 2.04 16.56 -11.56
CA GLN A 230 3.37 17.14 -11.49
C GLN A 230 4.43 16.08 -11.83
N ASP A 231 5.33 16.44 -12.72
CA ASP A 231 6.56 15.70 -12.99
C ASP A 231 7.57 15.98 -11.87
N LEU A 232 7.98 14.95 -11.15
CA LEU A 232 8.86 15.08 -9.99
C LEU A 232 10.33 15.30 -10.36
N THR A 233 10.71 15.04 -11.61
CA THR A 233 12.07 15.28 -12.12
C THR A 233 12.26 16.73 -12.53
N THR A 234 11.25 17.30 -13.22
CA THR A 234 11.32 18.66 -13.76
C THR A 234 10.59 19.70 -12.93
N GLY A 235 9.74 19.26 -12.00
CA GLY A 235 8.84 20.14 -11.23
C GLY A 235 7.67 20.71 -12.02
N ARG A 236 7.55 20.42 -13.30
CA ARG A 236 6.48 20.94 -14.17
C ARG A 236 5.14 20.34 -13.79
N THR A 237 4.11 21.20 -13.74
CA THR A 237 2.74 20.82 -13.41
C THR A 237 1.84 20.97 -14.64
N LYS A 238 1.03 19.96 -14.90
CA LYS A 238 0.00 19.92 -15.95
C LYS A 238 -1.38 19.83 -15.33
N LEU A 239 -2.35 20.57 -15.86
CA LEU A 239 -3.77 20.44 -15.52
C LEU A 239 -4.33 19.15 -16.14
N LEU A 240 -4.87 18.24 -15.29
CA LEU A 240 -5.55 17.01 -15.72
C LEU A 240 -7.04 17.24 -15.97
N ALA A 241 -7.72 17.86 -15.00
CA ALA A 241 -9.17 18.07 -15.09
C ALA A 241 -9.58 19.39 -14.44
N ARG A 242 -10.52 20.07 -15.09
CA ARG A 242 -11.11 21.35 -14.70
C ARG A 242 -12.61 21.33 -14.91
N GLY A 243 -13.29 22.21 -14.19
CA GLY A 243 -14.76 22.38 -14.24
C GLY A 243 -15.45 21.46 -13.25
N GLY A 244 -16.41 22.02 -12.49
CA GLY A 244 -17.00 21.32 -11.36
C GLY A 244 -16.00 21.02 -10.25
N THR A 245 -16.18 19.89 -9.59
CA THR A 245 -15.30 19.36 -8.55
C THR A 245 -14.53 18.16 -9.11
N ASN A 246 -13.18 18.18 -9.04
CA ASN A 246 -12.32 17.12 -9.57
C ASN A 246 -11.37 16.64 -8.49
N TYR A 247 -11.33 15.32 -8.21
CA TYR A 247 -10.51 14.78 -7.12
C TYR A 247 -10.21 13.29 -7.27
N GLY A 248 -9.26 12.80 -6.46
CA GLY A 248 -9.03 11.39 -6.21
C GLY A 248 -8.48 10.64 -7.43
N ALA A 249 -7.58 11.28 -8.20
CA ALA A 249 -6.94 10.59 -9.31
C ALA A 249 -6.03 9.47 -8.80
N LYS A 250 -6.20 8.27 -9.35
CA LYS A 250 -5.37 7.09 -9.07
C LYS A 250 -4.81 6.50 -10.36
N TRP A 251 -3.58 6.03 -10.30
CA TRP A 251 -2.89 5.39 -11.39
C TRP A 251 -3.27 3.91 -11.54
N SER A 252 -3.32 3.43 -12.78
CA SER A 252 -3.26 2.00 -13.05
C SER A 252 -1.92 1.42 -12.57
N HIS A 253 -1.85 0.10 -12.35
CA HIS A 253 -0.64 -0.57 -11.83
C HIS A 253 0.58 -0.42 -12.74
N ASP A 254 0.38 -0.25 -14.03
CA ASP A 254 1.44 -0.02 -15.03
C ASP A 254 1.69 1.47 -15.33
N GLY A 255 0.95 2.37 -14.69
CA GLY A 255 1.07 3.81 -14.88
C GLY A 255 0.61 4.34 -16.23
N SER A 256 -0.02 3.51 -17.05
CA SER A 256 -0.45 3.89 -18.40
C SER A 256 -1.76 4.68 -18.43
N GLU A 257 -2.54 4.62 -17.33
CA GLU A 257 -3.84 5.27 -17.21
C GLU A 257 -4.06 5.86 -15.81
N LEU A 258 -4.98 6.83 -15.77
CA LEU A 258 -5.54 7.42 -14.56
C LEU A 258 -7.03 7.23 -14.52
N THR A 259 -7.59 7.02 -13.34
CA THR A 259 -9.02 7.14 -13.09
C THR A 259 -9.25 8.17 -12.00
N TYR A 260 -10.35 8.95 -12.09
CA TYR A 260 -10.63 10.03 -11.16
C TYR A 260 -12.13 10.38 -11.13
N THR A 261 -12.52 11.16 -10.13
CA THR A 261 -13.88 11.70 -9.99
C THR A 261 -13.96 13.10 -10.54
N SER A 262 -15.02 13.40 -11.31
CA SER A 262 -15.31 14.75 -11.81
C SER A 262 -16.79 15.03 -11.88
N SER A 263 -17.22 16.22 -11.43
CA SER A 263 -18.62 16.66 -11.55
C SER A 263 -18.86 17.62 -12.74
N ARG A 264 -17.94 17.69 -13.71
CA ARG A 264 -18.05 18.59 -14.87
C ARG A 264 -19.23 18.31 -15.79
N SER A 265 -19.80 17.11 -15.73
CA SER A 265 -20.99 16.69 -16.48
C SER A 265 -22.32 16.98 -15.77
N GLY A 266 -22.28 17.58 -14.56
CA GLY A 266 -23.48 17.92 -13.76
C GLY A 266 -23.44 17.33 -12.36
N ASN A 267 -23.20 16.04 -12.21
CA ASN A 267 -22.93 15.36 -10.94
C ASN A 267 -21.58 14.64 -10.96
N ALA A 268 -21.16 14.09 -9.82
CA ALA A 268 -19.88 13.37 -9.71
C ALA A 268 -19.96 12.03 -10.45
N GLU A 269 -19.06 11.83 -11.40
CA GLU A 269 -18.94 10.65 -12.23
C GLU A 269 -17.50 10.20 -12.32
N ILE A 270 -17.28 8.95 -12.74
CA ILE A 270 -15.96 8.38 -12.95
C ILE A 270 -15.46 8.71 -14.35
N TYR A 271 -14.23 9.18 -14.41
CA TYR A 271 -13.49 9.46 -15.64
C TYR A 271 -12.18 8.69 -15.69
N THR A 272 -11.69 8.43 -16.90
CA THR A 272 -10.35 7.92 -17.16
C THR A 272 -9.58 8.87 -18.05
N ALA A 273 -8.25 8.80 -18.01
CA ALA A 273 -7.33 9.48 -18.92
C ALA A 273 -6.10 8.60 -19.12
N ASP A 274 -5.28 8.89 -20.13
CA ASP A 274 -3.99 8.23 -20.23
C ASP A 274 -3.03 8.64 -19.09
N GLY A 275 -1.90 7.94 -18.95
CA GLY A 275 -0.94 8.21 -17.89
C GLY A 275 -0.29 9.60 -17.95
N ASN A 276 -0.44 10.35 -19.03
CA ASN A 276 -0.01 11.74 -19.15
C ASN A 276 -1.13 12.73 -18.83
N GLY A 277 -2.35 12.24 -18.58
CA GLY A 277 -3.53 13.05 -18.32
C GLY A 277 -4.22 13.58 -19.57
N ASP A 278 -3.98 12.96 -20.73
CA ASP A 278 -4.67 13.29 -21.98
C ASP A 278 -5.81 12.30 -22.25
N GLY A 279 -6.66 12.60 -23.22
CA GLY A 279 -7.72 11.68 -23.68
C GLY A 279 -8.79 11.41 -22.62
N SER A 280 -9.11 12.38 -21.77
CA SER A 280 -10.11 12.23 -20.71
C SER A 280 -11.47 11.77 -21.23
N LYS A 281 -12.00 10.66 -20.67
CA LYS A 281 -13.27 10.04 -21.05
C LYS A 281 -14.13 9.78 -19.82
N GLN A 282 -15.42 10.15 -19.87
CA GLN A 282 -16.42 9.77 -18.86
C GLN A 282 -16.78 8.29 -19.01
N ILE A 283 -16.86 7.58 -17.87
CA ILE A 283 -17.13 6.13 -17.82
C ILE A 283 -18.49 5.83 -17.21
N THR A 284 -18.92 6.62 -16.21
CA THR A 284 -20.26 6.47 -15.60
C THR A 284 -21.18 7.62 -16.01
N PHE A 285 -22.50 7.34 -16.08
CA PHE A 285 -23.53 8.27 -16.58
C PHE A 285 -24.82 8.10 -15.75
N HIS A 286 -24.72 8.16 -14.42
CA HIS A 286 -25.86 7.95 -13.55
C HIS A 286 -26.26 9.25 -12.83
N GLY A 287 -27.54 9.38 -12.42
CA GLY A 287 -27.99 10.54 -11.65
C GLY A 287 -27.48 10.59 -10.21
N SER A 288 -26.89 9.50 -9.74
CA SER A 288 -26.27 9.37 -8.41
C SER A 288 -24.79 9.76 -8.44
N ILE A 289 -24.21 9.98 -7.26
CA ILE A 289 -22.78 10.28 -7.11
C ILE A 289 -21.96 8.99 -7.30
N ASP A 290 -21.09 8.98 -8.28
CA ASP A 290 -20.07 7.96 -8.49
C ASP A 290 -18.68 8.55 -8.20
N SER A 291 -17.92 7.96 -7.27
CA SER A 291 -16.71 8.57 -6.73
C SER A 291 -15.63 7.57 -6.31
N SER A 292 -14.44 8.09 -5.98
CA SER A 292 -13.33 7.33 -5.39
C SER A 292 -12.93 6.08 -6.20
N PRO A 293 -12.69 6.17 -7.51
CA PRO A 293 -12.37 5.01 -8.33
C PRO A 293 -10.98 4.43 -8.04
N ASP A 294 -10.81 3.11 -8.26
CA ASP A 294 -9.53 2.41 -8.26
C ASP A 294 -9.52 1.26 -9.28
N PHE A 295 -8.47 1.18 -10.11
CA PHE A 295 -8.31 0.09 -11.09
C PHE A 295 -7.96 -1.23 -10.43
N SER A 296 -8.54 -2.33 -10.94
CA SER A 296 -8.00 -3.67 -10.69
C SER A 296 -6.58 -3.79 -11.24
N PRO A 297 -5.72 -4.70 -10.68
CA PRO A 297 -4.33 -4.86 -11.14
C PRO A 297 -4.20 -5.18 -12.64
N ASN A 298 -5.13 -5.98 -13.16
CA ASN A 298 -5.19 -6.35 -14.59
C ASN A 298 -5.91 -5.30 -15.46
N ARG A 299 -6.38 -4.18 -14.89
CA ARG A 299 -7.13 -3.10 -15.55
C ARG A 299 -8.44 -3.50 -16.24
N GLN A 300 -8.99 -4.66 -15.92
CA GLN A 300 -10.26 -5.09 -16.52
C GLN A 300 -11.46 -4.49 -15.80
N GLU A 301 -11.29 -4.09 -14.54
CA GLU A 301 -12.35 -3.60 -13.69
C GLU A 301 -11.95 -2.33 -12.95
N ILE A 302 -12.97 -1.57 -12.51
CA ILE A 302 -12.84 -0.38 -11.66
C ILE A 302 -13.75 -0.60 -10.44
N ALA A 303 -13.17 -0.52 -9.24
CA ALA A 303 -13.93 -0.39 -8.00
C ALA A 303 -14.25 1.09 -7.76
N PHE A 304 -15.44 1.41 -7.30
CA PHE A 304 -15.86 2.78 -7.04
C PHE A 304 -16.96 2.85 -5.98
N ILE A 305 -17.24 4.03 -5.46
CA ILE A 305 -18.32 4.28 -4.53
C ILE A 305 -19.48 4.91 -5.28
N SER A 306 -20.70 4.42 -5.00
CA SER A 306 -21.93 4.97 -5.57
C SER A 306 -23.04 5.00 -4.53
N ASP A 307 -23.84 6.07 -4.55
CA ASP A 307 -25.07 6.19 -3.73
C ASP A 307 -26.34 5.81 -4.49
N ARG A 308 -26.23 5.16 -5.65
CA ARG A 308 -27.37 4.68 -6.48
C ARG A 308 -28.32 3.74 -5.75
N GLY A 309 -27.88 3.13 -4.68
CA GLY A 309 -28.69 2.29 -3.78
C GLY A 309 -29.27 3.03 -2.58
N GLY A 310 -29.22 4.38 -2.55
CA GLY A 310 -29.71 5.23 -1.47
C GLY A 310 -28.65 5.64 -0.44
N SER A 311 -27.50 4.97 -0.39
CA SER A 311 -26.35 5.35 0.45
C SER A 311 -25.05 4.95 -0.24
N PRO A 312 -23.91 5.63 0.08
CA PRO A 312 -22.61 5.32 -0.51
C PRO A 312 -22.18 3.88 -0.22
N GLN A 313 -22.04 3.09 -1.27
CA GLN A 313 -21.67 1.67 -1.21
C GLN A 313 -20.56 1.37 -2.23
N LEU A 314 -19.84 0.27 -1.98
CA LEU A 314 -18.81 -0.23 -2.88
C LEU A 314 -19.44 -0.98 -4.06
N TYR A 315 -19.06 -0.56 -5.25
CA TYR A 315 -19.41 -1.19 -6.51
C TYR A 315 -18.16 -1.56 -7.31
N VAL A 316 -18.31 -2.49 -8.22
CA VAL A 316 -17.31 -2.83 -9.24
C VAL A 316 -17.99 -2.84 -10.61
N MET A 317 -17.31 -2.34 -11.62
CA MET A 317 -17.73 -2.35 -13.01
C MET A 317 -16.60 -2.80 -13.91
N ASN A 318 -16.91 -3.20 -15.14
CA ASN A 318 -15.90 -3.35 -16.18
C ASN A 318 -15.24 -1.99 -16.50
N ARG A 319 -14.02 -2.02 -17.02
CA ARG A 319 -13.27 -0.80 -17.40
C ARG A 319 -14.03 0.14 -18.35
N ASP A 320 -14.91 -0.39 -19.18
CA ASP A 320 -15.74 0.38 -20.11
C ASP A 320 -17.01 0.99 -19.51
N GLY A 321 -17.27 0.75 -18.21
CA GLY A 321 -18.45 1.20 -17.47
C GLY A 321 -19.62 0.21 -17.46
N SER A 322 -19.50 -0.93 -18.16
CA SER A 322 -20.52 -1.97 -18.18
C SER A 322 -20.47 -2.88 -16.94
N ASN A 323 -21.47 -3.75 -16.77
CA ASN A 323 -21.53 -4.80 -15.75
C ASN A 323 -21.33 -4.29 -14.31
N ILE A 324 -22.04 -3.22 -13.95
CA ILE A 324 -21.97 -2.64 -12.59
C ILE A 324 -22.61 -3.60 -11.59
N ARG A 325 -21.86 -3.95 -10.55
CA ARG A 325 -22.34 -4.82 -9.46
C ARG A 325 -21.98 -4.26 -8.09
N LYS A 326 -22.90 -4.37 -7.15
CA LYS A 326 -22.69 -3.98 -5.76
C LYS A 326 -21.88 -5.04 -5.02
N ILE A 327 -20.89 -4.59 -4.24
CA ILE A 327 -19.97 -5.46 -3.49
C ILE A 327 -20.25 -5.38 -1.98
N SER A 328 -20.48 -4.17 -1.42
CA SER A 328 -20.79 -4.00 -0.01
C SER A 328 -22.29 -4.00 0.25
N PHE A 329 -22.72 -4.59 1.36
CA PHE A 329 -24.12 -4.67 1.76
C PHE A 329 -24.36 -4.12 3.16
N GLU A 330 -23.30 -3.91 3.96
CA GLU A 330 -23.37 -3.40 5.32
C GLU A 330 -22.81 -1.98 5.39
N GLY A 331 -23.15 -1.29 6.51
CA GLY A 331 -22.77 0.09 6.73
C GLY A 331 -23.64 1.10 5.97
N HIS A 332 -23.79 2.29 6.54
CA HIS A 332 -24.53 3.39 5.92
C HIS A 332 -23.66 4.30 5.06
N TYR A 333 -22.34 4.08 5.09
CA TYR A 333 -21.36 4.87 4.35
C TYR A 333 -20.11 4.03 4.12
N ASN A 334 -19.77 3.83 2.86
CA ASN A 334 -18.51 3.20 2.45
C ASN A 334 -17.73 4.17 1.55
N ASP A 335 -16.39 4.12 1.61
CA ASP A 335 -15.50 5.01 0.84
C ASP A 335 -14.11 4.39 0.65
N SER A 336 -13.28 5.09 -0.15
CA SER A 336 -11.85 4.81 -0.34
C SER A 336 -11.54 3.35 -0.71
N PRO A 337 -12.16 2.81 -1.77
CA PRO A 337 -11.85 1.45 -2.21
C PRO A 337 -10.40 1.36 -2.71
N ALA A 338 -9.76 0.22 -2.46
CA ALA A 338 -8.41 -0.08 -2.93
C ALA A 338 -8.27 -1.57 -3.28
N TRP A 339 -7.98 -1.86 -4.54
CA TRP A 339 -7.67 -3.20 -5.02
C TRP A 339 -6.36 -3.72 -4.44
N SER A 340 -6.35 -4.97 -3.98
CA SER A 340 -5.11 -5.65 -3.63
C SER A 340 -4.26 -5.91 -4.89
N PRO A 341 -2.91 -5.90 -4.79
CA PRO A 341 -2.03 -6.09 -5.95
C PRO A 341 -2.13 -7.45 -6.64
N ASP A 342 -2.69 -8.46 -5.99
CA ASP A 342 -3.01 -9.77 -6.55
C ASP A 342 -4.40 -9.82 -7.23
N GLY A 343 -5.25 -8.81 -7.00
CA GLY A 343 -6.61 -8.75 -7.53
C GLY A 343 -7.63 -9.64 -6.81
N GLU A 344 -7.26 -10.26 -5.69
CA GLU A 344 -8.14 -11.19 -4.96
C GLU A 344 -9.02 -10.50 -3.92
N SER A 345 -8.69 -9.27 -3.54
CA SER A 345 -9.37 -8.56 -2.46
C SER A 345 -9.57 -7.07 -2.74
N LEU A 346 -10.57 -6.49 -2.08
CA LEU A 346 -10.82 -5.06 -2.03
C LEU A 346 -10.80 -4.57 -0.58
N MET A 347 -9.96 -3.59 -0.27
CA MET A 347 -10.11 -2.80 0.95
C MET A 347 -11.09 -1.68 0.72
N PHE A 348 -11.76 -1.27 1.79
CA PHE A 348 -12.59 -0.07 1.81
C PHE A 348 -12.76 0.44 3.25
N VAL A 349 -13.14 1.68 3.38
CA VAL A 349 -13.56 2.27 4.66
C VAL A 349 -15.06 2.08 4.80
N SER A 350 -15.50 1.62 5.96
CA SER A 350 -16.94 1.59 6.29
C SER A 350 -17.22 2.30 7.61
N ARG A 351 -18.33 3.05 7.65
CA ARG A 351 -18.87 3.65 8.87
C ARG A 351 -20.00 2.78 9.42
N ILE A 352 -19.68 2.07 10.50
CA ILE A 352 -20.63 1.27 11.28
C ILE A 352 -20.66 1.85 12.69
N GLU A 353 -21.83 2.10 13.27
CA GLU A 353 -21.99 2.68 14.62
C GLU A 353 -21.18 3.96 14.86
N ASN A 354 -21.13 4.85 13.86
CA ASN A 354 -20.32 6.07 13.84
C ASN A 354 -18.79 5.87 13.92
N GLN A 355 -18.30 4.66 13.80
CA GLN A 355 -16.87 4.36 13.74
C GLN A 355 -16.43 4.12 12.30
N PHE A 356 -15.36 4.81 11.89
CA PHE A 356 -14.74 4.60 10.59
C PHE A 356 -13.62 3.59 10.73
N ASN A 357 -13.77 2.44 10.08
CA ASN A 357 -12.80 1.37 10.10
C ASN A 357 -12.52 0.85 8.70
N ILE A 358 -11.35 0.25 8.54
CA ILE A 358 -10.92 -0.39 7.30
C ILE A 358 -11.40 -1.83 7.32
N TYR A 359 -12.02 -2.24 6.21
CA TYR A 359 -12.50 -3.59 5.97
C TYR A 359 -11.83 -4.18 4.73
N LEU A 360 -11.68 -5.48 4.73
CA LEU A 360 -11.17 -6.27 3.61
C LEU A 360 -12.28 -7.19 3.11
N TYR A 361 -12.65 -7.06 1.85
CA TYR A 361 -13.56 -7.97 1.15
C TYR A 361 -12.74 -8.92 0.28
N ASN A 362 -12.89 -10.23 0.47
CA ASN A 362 -12.31 -11.24 -0.40
C ASN A 362 -13.28 -11.54 -1.53
N LEU A 363 -12.83 -11.42 -2.79
CA LEU A 363 -13.67 -11.56 -3.97
C LEU A 363 -14.05 -13.01 -4.26
N ARG A 364 -13.21 -13.99 -3.83
CA ARG A 364 -13.40 -15.39 -4.10
C ARG A 364 -14.48 -16.01 -3.22
N ASP A 365 -14.38 -15.81 -1.91
CA ASP A 365 -15.30 -16.39 -0.92
C ASP A 365 -16.35 -15.40 -0.40
N GLN A 366 -16.30 -14.15 -0.87
CA GLN A 366 -17.22 -13.06 -0.51
C GLN A 366 -17.28 -12.77 0.99
N THR A 367 -16.18 -13.02 1.71
CA THR A 367 -16.07 -12.72 3.14
C THR A 367 -15.62 -11.29 3.37
N VAL A 368 -16.12 -10.69 4.46
CA VAL A 368 -15.68 -9.36 4.93
C VAL A 368 -14.96 -9.50 6.25
N ARG A 369 -13.82 -8.85 6.38
CA ARG A 369 -13.04 -8.82 7.60
C ARG A 369 -12.71 -7.39 8.01
N LYS A 370 -13.01 -7.01 9.25
CA LYS A 370 -12.58 -5.76 9.85
C LYS A 370 -11.08 -5.82 10.16
N LEU A 371 -10.32 -4.80 9.74
CA LEU A 371 -8.87 -4.74 9.94
C LEU A 371 -8.45 -3.78 11.06
N THR A 372 -9.24 -2.74 11.36
CA THR A 372 -8.88 -1.72 12.34
C THR A 372 -9.95 -1.51 13.38
N GLU A 373 -9.54 -1.05 14.57
CA GLU A 373 -10.42 -0.65 15.66
C GLU A 373 -9.90 0.62 16.32
N GLY A 374 -10.83 1.38 16.91
CA GLY A 374 -10.51 2.61 17.62
C GLY A 374 -10.05 3.76 16.73
N GLY A 375 -10.40 4.98 17.12
CA GLY A 375 -10.15 6.16 16.30
C GLY A 375 -10.96 6.19 15.02
N ARG A 376 -10.57 7.08 14.11
CA ARG A 376 -11.10 7.19 12.75
C ARG A 376 -10.02 6.73 11.79
N ASN A 377 -10.25 5.61 11.09
CA ASN A 377 -9.31 4.95 10.21
C ASN A 377 -9.75 5.12 8.76
N GLU A 378 -8.94 5.78 7.93
CA GLU A 378 -9.36 6.23 6.59
C GLU A 378 -8.23 6.12 5.56
N ASN A 379 -8.62 6.16 4.28
CA ASN A 379 -7.73 6.22 3.11
C ASN A 379 -6.67 5.11 3.10
N PRO A 380 -7.06 3.83 3.14
CA PRO A 380 -6.10 2.74 3.08
C PRO A 380 -5.46 2.64 1.69
N SER A 381 -4.18 2.29 1.66
CA SER A 381 -3.44 2.01 0.42
C SER A 381 -2.52 0.81 0.63
N TRP A 382 -2.49 -0.10 -0.34
CA TRP A 382 -1.67 -1.30 -0.32
C TRP A 382 -0.20 -1.00 -0.62
N SER A 383 0.71 -1.76 0.00
CA SER A 383 2.08 -1.92 -0.49
C SER A 383 2.10 -2.63 -1.85
N PRO A 384 3.14 -2.43 -2.69
CA PRO A 384 3.24 -3.08 -4.00
C PRO A 384 3.15 -4.61 -3.97
N ASP A 385 3.59 -5.23 -2.88
CA ASP A 385 3.57 -6.69 -2.66
C ASP A 385 2.28 -7.22 -2.03
N GLY A 386 1.36 -6.32 -1.62
CA GLY A 386 0.10 -6.69 -0.97
C GLY A 386 0.21 -7.20 0.47
N ARG A 387 1.39 -7.13 1.10
CA ARG A 387 1.59 -7.62 2.47
C ARG A 387 1.38 -6.57 3.54
N HIS A 388 1.36 -5.29 3.17
CA HIS A 388 1.21 -4.17 4.10
C HIS A 388 0.16 -3.17 3.62
N ILE A 389 -0.36 -2.41 4.57
CA ILE A 389 -1.38 -1.38 4.36
C ILE A 389 -0.92 -0.12 5.08
N VAL A 390 -0.86 1.01 4.36
CA VAL A 390 -0.72 2.34 4.96
C VAL A 390 -2.09 3.00 5.02
N PHE A 391 -2.37 3.73 6.10
CA PHE A 391 -3.64 4.44 6.29
C PHE A 391 -3.49 5.63 7.24
N SER A 392 -4.47 6.52 7.26
CA SER A 392 -4.55 7.59 8.27
C SER A 392 -5.43 7.17 9.44
N SER A 393 -5.02 7.51 10.66
CA SER A 393 -5.78 7.18 11.87
C SER A 393 -5.68 8.25 12.96
N THR A 394 -6.79 8.46 13.67
CA THR A 394 -6.85 9.32 14.87
C THR A 394 -6.75 8.53 16.17
N ILE A 395 -6.29 7.28 16.15
CA ILE A 395 -6.21 6.39 17.32
C ILE A 395 -5.42 6.99 18.49
N GLN A 396 -4.49 7.91 18.22
CA GLN A 396 -3.71 8.64 19.22
C GLN A 396 -4.01 10.16 19.20
N GLY A 397 -5.22 10.56 18.85
CA GLY A 397 -5.65 11.97 18.78
C GLY A 397 -5.61 12.54 17.36
N THR A 398 -4.65 13.42 17.06
CA THR A 398 -4.50 14.02 15.71
C THR A 398 -4.20 12.94 14.67
N ALA A 399 -4.81 13.08 13.48
CA ALA A 399 -4.62 12.12 12.40
C ALA A 399 -3.14 11.99 12.02
N GLN A 400 -2.64 10.75 12.04
CA GLN A 400 -1.29 10.37 11.67
C GLN A 400 -1.34 9.18 10.71
N LEU A 401 -0.23 8.96 10.00
CA LEU A 401 -0.10 7.80 9.14
C LEU A 401 0.42 6.61 9.93
N TYR A 402 -0.20 5.49 9.68
CA TYR A 402 0.16 4.19 10.26
C TYR A 402 0.33 3.17 9.15
N ILE A 403 1.15 2.17 9.43
CA ILE A 403 1.31 0.98 8.60
C ILE A 403 1.01 -0.25 9.44
N MET A 404 0.38 -1.24 8.82
CA MET A 404 0.09 -2.55 9.43
C MET A 404 0.27 -3.66 8.40
N ASP A 405 0.34 -4.92 8.87
CA ASP A 405 0.25 -6.08 7.99
C ASP A 405 -1.14 -6.17 7.35
N TYR A 406 -1.25 -6.84 6.22
CA TYR A 406 -2.52 -7.09 5.53
C TYR A 406 -3.58 -7.80 6.40
N ASN A 407 -3.16 -8.45 7.49
CA ASN A 407 -4.06 -9.11 8.45
C ASN A 407 -4.46 -8.23 9.65
N GLY A 408 -4.10 -6.93 9.64
CA GLY A 408 -4.43 -5.96 10.69
C GLY A 408 -3.51 -5.98 11.91
N ARG A 409 -2.33 -6.59 11.79
CA ARG A 409 -1.35 -6.70 12.89
C ARG A 409 -0.14 -5.80 12.68
N ARG A 410 0.78 -5.76 13.66
CA ARG A 410 2.06 -5.03 13.63
C ARG A 410 1.91 -3.55 13.30
N LEU A 411 0.96 -2.90 13.96
CA LEU A 411 0.69 -1.47 13.77
C LEU A 411 1.92 -0.63 14.13
N LYS A 412 2.41 0.18 13.18
CA LYS A 412 3.53 1.11 13.35
C LYS A 412 3.12 2.51 12.90
N LYS A 413 3.39 3.53 13.72
CA LYS A 413 3.19 4.94 13.37
C LYS A 413 4.32 5.45 12.51
N LEU A 414 4.01 6.13 11.39
CA LEU A 414 5.00 6.67 10.44
C LEU A 414 5.24 8.17 10.59
N THR A 415 4.24 8.94 11.06
CA THR A 415 4.31 10.41 11.17
C THR A 415 4.01 10.86 12.59
N GLN A 416 4.53 12.04 12.99
CA GLN A 416 4.43 12.51 14.38
C GLN A 416 3.93 13.96 14.50
N SER A 417 4.27 14.86 13.57
CA SER A 417 3.96 16.29 13.63
C SER A 417 2.88 16.68 12.64
N GLY A 418 2.03 17.65 13.00
CA GLY A 418 0.91 18.11 12.20
C GLY A 418 -0.21 17.09 12.06
N THR A 419 -1.14 17.36 11.17
CA THR A 419 -2.20 16.43 10.74
C THR A 419 -1.80 15.80 9.41
N ASN A 420 -1.73 14.48 9.36
CA ASN A 420 -1.29 13.71 8.19
C ASN A 420 -2.41 12.80 7.72
N THR A 421 -2.78 12.92 6.43
CA THR A 421 -3.95 12.24 5.87
C THR A 421 -3.71 11.77 4.43
N THR A 422 -4.65 11.01 3.89
CA THR A 422 -4.70 10.55 2.51
C THR A 422 -3.37 9.97 2.00
N PRO A 423 -2.80 8.96 2.71
CA PRO A 423 -1.61 8.31 2.20
C PRO A 423 -1.93 7.52 0.94
N TYR A 424 -0.97 7.50 0.01
CA TYR A 424 -1.02 6.66 -1.17
C TYR A 424 0.36 6.03 -1.39
N TRP A 425 0.41 4.70 -1.37
CA TRP A 425 1.64 3.95 -1.63
C TRP A 425 1.82 3.74 -3.13
N SER A 426 3.00 4.04 -3.68
CA SER A 426 3.31 3.79 -5.11
C SER A 426 3.17 2.30 -5.42
N LYS A 427 2.47 1.98 -6.49
CA LYS A 427 2.18 0.60 -6.91
C LYS A 427 3.36 -0.08 -7.58
#